data_a0d44c37a14cdec965a5a034a02394b5
#
_entry.id   a0d44c37a14cdec965a5a034a02394b5
#
_cell.length_a   1.000
_cell.length_b   1.000
_cell.length_c   1.000
_cell.angle_alpha   90.00
_cell.angle_beta   90.00
_cell.angle_gamma   90.00
#
_symmetry.space_group_name_H-M   'P 1'
#
loop_
_entity.id
_entity.type
_entity.pdbx_description
1 polymer ?
#
loop_
_entity_poly.entity_id
_entity_poly.type
_entity_poly.pdbx_seq_one_letter_code
_entity_poly.pdbx_strand_id
1 'polypeptide(L)'
;NPERVKALIGRTAKLNFHMLDPTTVELAEQRGKLPPGTFKALNSDPTAYEKQFVVKKRVLLTGERLKNAAATVDAQTGRYVVAFEFDKKGAKKFAKVTTDNTYQRLAILLDNKVISAPQIREPITGGQGNISGNFSPETANDLAVLLRAGSLPAPIKVLEERTVGPSLGIDSIEAGKKALVIGFILVIVFMIIRYKAFGIVADFAIIFNIILLISMLSA
;
A
#
# COMPACT_ATOMS: atom_id res chain seq x y z
N ASN A 1 4.52 5.47 -3.96
CA ASN A 1 5.61 5.63 -2.98
C ASN A 1 5.92 4.25 -2.38
N PRO A 2 7.02 3.58 -2.81
CA PRO A 2 7.33 2.21 -2.41
C PRO A 2 7.58 2.08 -0.91
N GLU A 3 8.15 3.08 -0.25
CA GLU A 3 8.40 3.09 1.19
C GLU A 3 7.09 3.02 2.01
N ARG A 4 6.05 3.72 1.57
CA ARG A 4 4.73 3.72 2.20
C ARG A 4 4.06 2.35 2.10
N VAL A 5 4.13 1.74 0.92
CA VAL A 5 3.58 0.38 0.69
C VAL A 5 4.31 -0.66 1.54
N LYS A 6 5.64 -0.55 1.66
CA LYS A 6 6.48 -1.41 2.49
C LYS A 6 6.12 -1.28 3.98
N ALA A 7 5.95 -0.05 4.48
CA ALA A 7 5.52 0.21 5.85
C ALA A 7 4.11 -0.34 6.15
N LEU A 8 3.22 -0.36 5.16
CA LEU A 8 1.87 -0.90 5.27
C LEU A 8 1.87 -2.45 5.26
N ILE A 9 2.66 -3.08 4.39
CA ILE A 9 2.75 -4.56 4.30
C ILE A 9 3.38 -5.16 5.57
N GLY A 10 4.30 -4.45 6.24
CA GLY A 10 4.86 -4.88 7.52
C GLY A 10 3.88 -4.81 8.70
N ARG A 11 2.72 -4.17 8.55
CA ARG A 11 1.66 -4.11 9.57
C ARG A 11 0.59 -5.15 9.27
N THR A 12 0.53 -6.21 10.04
CA THR A 12 -0.59 -7.14 10.02
C THR A 12 -1.78 -6.50 10.72
N ALA A 13 -2.60 -5.79 9.97
CA ALA A 13 -3.84 -5.23 10.51
C ALA A 13 -4.91 -6.32 10.65
N LYS A 14 -5.49 -6.46 11.84
CA LYS A 14 -6.54 -7.44 12.10
C LYS A 14 -7.91 -6.86 11.76
N LEU A 15 -8.50 -7.37 10.69
CA LEU A 15 -9.89 -7.06 10.33
C LEU A 15 -10.85 -8.03 11.00
N ASN A 16 -11.81 -7.50 11.73
CA ASN A 16 -12.86 -8.27 12.40
C ASN A 16 -14.25 -7.70 12.09
N PHE A 17 -15.23 -8.59 11.93
CA PHE A 17 -16.62 -8.25 11.75
C PHE A 17 -17.39 -8.60 13.03
N HIS A 18 -18.09 -7.64 13.58
CA HIS A 18 -18.88 -7.76 14.80
C HIS A 18 -20.28 -7.19 14.58
N MET A 19 -21.22 -7.49 15.47
CA MET A 19 -22.48 -6.74 15.53
C MET A 19 -22.33 -5.54 16.46
N LEU A 20 -22.95 -4.43 16.10
CA LEU A 20 -23.18 -3.36 17.07
C LEU A 20 -24.26 -3.77 18.07
N ASP A 21 -24.11 -3.31 19.28
CA ASP A 21 -25.21 -3.35 20.24
C ASP A 21 -26.14 -2.14 20.00
N PRO A 22 -27.45 -2.27 20.13
CA PRO A 22 -28.37 -1.14 19.96
C PRO A 22 -28.23 -0.08 21.04
N THR A 23 -27.53 -0.37 22.15
CA THR A 23 -27.27 0.58 23.22
C THR A 23 -26.24 1.61 22.75
N THR A 24 -26.58 2.89 22.83
CA THR A 24 -25.62 3.96 22.55
C THR A 24 -24.61 4.09 23.69
N VAL A 25 -23.47 4.71 23.41
CA VAL A 25 -22.41 4.92 24.43
C VAL A 25 -22.94 5.80 25.57
N GLU A 26 -23.74 6.83 25.24
CA GLU A 26 -24.34 7.75 26.20
C GLU A 26 -25.29 7.00 27.17
N LEU A 27 -26.13 6.11 26.64
CA LEU A 27 -27.00 5.27 27.46
C LEU A 27 -26.23 4.30 28.36
N ALA A 28 -25.13 3.74 27.85
CA ALA A 28 -24.25 2.87 28.64
C ALA A 28 -23.55 3.64 29.77
N GLU A 29 -23.16 4.88 29.51
CA GLU A 29 -22.56 5.77 30.51
C GLU A 29 -23.56 6.21 31.57
N GLN A 30 -24.78 6.58 31.20
CA GLN A 30 -25.85 6.90 32.14
C GLN A 30 -26.19 5.71 33.06
N ARG A 31 -26.13 4.48 32.56
CA ARG A 31 -26.36 3.25 33.34
C ARG A 31 -25.14 2.80 34.14
N GLY A 32 -23.97 3.47 33.98
CA GLY A 32 -22.72 3.13 34.65
C GLY A 32 -22.13 1.78 34.29
N LYS A 33 -22.74 1.04 33.31
CA LYS A 33 -22.29 -0.29 32.88
C LYS A 33 -22.55 -0.52 31.39
N LEU A 34 -21.60 -1.16 30.74
CA LEU A 34 -21.79 -1.71 29.40
C LEU A 34 -22.68 -2.97 29.47
N PRO A 35 -23.49 -3.25 28.43
CA PRO A 35 -24.19 -4.50 28.30
C PRO A 35 -23.24 -5.69 28.40
N PRO A 36 -23.63 -6.82 29.02
CA PRO A 36 -22.79 -8.00 29.11
C PRO A 36 -22.36 -8.48 27.72
N GLY A 37 -21.09 -8.86 27.57
CA GLY A 37 -20.58 -9.35 26.29
C GLY A 37 -20.31 -8.27 25.24
N THR A 38 -20.24 -6.99 25.63
CA THR A 38 -19.87 -5.87 24.76
C THR A 38 -18.57 -5.19 25.19
N PHE A 39 -18.05 -4.31 24.34
CA PHE A 39 -16.94 -3.43 24.62
C PHE A 39 -17.11 -2.11 23.84
N LYS A 40 -16.43 -1.05 24.31
CA LYS A 40 -16.37 0.23 23.59
C LYS A 40 -15.28 0.17 22.51
N ALA A 41 -15.60 0.59 21.31
CA ALA A 41 -14.64 0.76 20.22
C ALA A 41 -14.68 2.20 19.70
N LEU A 42 -13.52 2.78 19.45
CA LEU A 42 -13.38 4.12 18.88
C LEU A 42 -13.67 4.08 17.37
N ASN A 43 -14.24 5.16 16.86
CA ASN A 43 -14.32 5.37 15.41
C ASN A 43 -12.91 5.66 14.87
N SER A 44 -12.57 5.13 13.70
CA SER A 44 -11.32 5.41 13.00
C SER A 44 -11.28 6.85 12.47
N ASP A 45 -12.45 7.42 12.14
CA ASP A 45 -12.59 8.81 11.71
C ASP A 45 -12.87 9.70 12.92
N PRO A 46 -11.90 10.57 13.35
CA PRO A 46 -12.09 11.48 14.48
C PRO A 46 -13.11 12.59 14.18
N THR A 47 -13.44 12.83 12.91
CA THR A 47 -14.40 13.85 12.48
C THR A 47 -15.83 13.34 12.40
N ALA A 48 -16.02 12.02 12.54
CA ALA A 48 -17.34 11.41 12.51
C ALA A 48 -18.21 11.86 13.70
N TYR A 49 -19.52 11.96 13.47
CA TYR A 49 -20.49 12.31 14.52
C TYR A 49 -20.47 11.27 15.66
N GLU A 50 -20.52 9.98 15.33
CA GLU A 50 -20.38 8.89 16.30
C GLU A 50 -18.89 8.60 16.54
N LYS A 51 -18.34 9.08 17.65
CA LYS A 51 -16.91 8.88 17.99
C LYS A 51 -16.61 7.51 18.61
N GLN A 52 -17.60 6.88 19.20
CA GLN A 52 -17.49 5.59 19.89
C GLN A 52 -18.72 4.74 19.62
N PHE A 53 -18.52 3.43 19.67
CA PHE A 53 -19.57 2.43 19.46
C PHE A 53 -19.54 1.38 20.56
N VAL A 54 -20.71 0.87 20.93
CA VAL A 54 -20.85 -0.33 21.76
C VAL A 54 -20.90 -1.55 20.84
N VAL A 55 -19.89 -2.40 20.90
CA VAL A 55 -19.68 -3.52 19.96
C VAL A 55 -19.79 -4.83 20.72
N LYS A 56 -20.48 -5.83 20.16
CA LYS A 56 -20.56 -7.18 20.72
C LYS A 56 -19.20 -7.88 20.61
N LYS A 57 -18.71 -8.51 21.67
CA LYS A 57 -17.39 -9.17 21.72
C LYS A 57 -17.27 -10.33 20.71
N ARG A 58 -18.40 -10.94 20.33
CA ARG A 58 -18.40 -12.09 19.41
C ARG A 58 -17.91 -11.66 18.03
N VAL A 59 -16.77 -12.21 17.59
CA VAL A 59 -16.27 -12.06 16.22
C VAL A 59 -17.11 -12.95 15.30
N LEU A 60 -17.69 -12.35 14.27
CA LEU A 60 -18.51 -13.07 13.28
C LEU A 60 -17.63 -13.61 12.16
N LEU A 61 -16.79 -12.77 11.58
CA LEU A 61 -15.79 -13.11 10.56
C LEU A 61 -14.49 -12.38 10.84
N THR A 62 -13.39 -12.93 10.33
CA THR A 62 -12.06 -12.33 10.36
C THR A 62 -11.58 -12.04 8.94
N GLY A 63 -10.63 -11.12 8.81
CA GLY A 63 -10.00 -10.78 7.53
C GLY A 63 -9.27 -11.92 6.84
N GLU A 64 -8.90 -12.97 7.56
CA GLU A 64 -8.29 -14.19 7.00
C GLU A 64 -9.14 -14.89 5.93
N ARG A 65 -10.46 -14.62 5.92
CA ARG A 65 -11.40 -15.15 4.93
C ARG A 65 -11.58 -14.26 3.71
N LEU A 66 -10.91 -13.11 3.67
CA LEU A 66 -10.91 -12.26 2.48
C LEU A 66 -10.09 -12.93 1.38
N LYS A 67 -10.69 -13.02 0.20
CA LYS A 67 -10.03 -13.43 -1.05
C LYS A 67 -9.42 -12.24 -1.76
N ASN A 68 -10.11 -11.09 -1.73
CA ASN A 68 -9.67 -9.87 -2.40
C ASN A 68 -10.24 -8.63 -1.71
N ALA A 69 -9.53 -7.50 -1.87
CA ALA A 69 -10.01 -6.17 -1.51
C ALA A 69 -9.43 -5.14 -2.49
N ALA A 70 -10.24 -4.18 -2.92
CA ALA A 70 -9.84 -3.15 -3.88
C ALA A 70 -10.53 -1.82 -3.58
N ALA A 71 -9.79 -0.71 -3.71
CA ALA A 71 -10.40 0.60 -3.70
C ALA A 71 -11.18 0.82 -4.99
N THR A 72 -12.40 1.33 -4.88
CA THR A 72 -13.27 1.65 -6.01
C THR A 72 -14.12 2.88 -5.71
N VAL A 73 -14.81 3.39 -6.70
CA VAL A 73 -15.76 4.48 -6.53
C VAL A 73 -17.17 3.90 -6.56
N ASP A 74 -17.95 4.21 -5.54
CA ASP A 74 -19.35 3.85 -5.47
C ASP A 74 -20.14 4.61 -6.54
N ALA A 75 -20.82 3.88 -7.42
CA ALA A 75 -21.51 4.46 -8.58
C ALA A 75 -22.73 5.34 -8.19
N GLN A 76 -23.29 5.14 -7.00
CA GLN A 76 -24.46 5.88 -6.54
C GLN A 76 -24.09 7.17 -5.80
N THR A 77 -23.00 7.12 -5.02
CA THR A 77 -22.60 8.24 -4.16
C THR A 77 -21.40 9.01 -4.67
N GLY A 78 -20.66 8.48 -5.66
CA GLY A 78 -19.41 9.05 -6.17
C GLY A 78 -18.25 9.03 -5.15
N ARG A 79 -18.42 8.37 -4.01
CA ARG A 79 -17.42 8.32 -2.93
C ARG A 79 -16.51 7.11 -3.08
N TYR A 80 -15.26 7.26 -2.59
CA TYR A 80 -14.34 6.14 -2.51
C TYR A 80 -14.79 5.13 -1.44
N VAL A 81 -14.82 3.86 -1.82
CA VAL A 81 -15.15 2.73 -0.95
C VAL A 81 -14.12 1.63 -1.17
N VAL A 82 -14.02 0.72 -0.22
CA VAL A 82 -13.20 -0.48 -0.38
C VAL A 82 -14.12 -1.68 -0.59
N ALA A 83 -14.15 -2.17 -1.83
CA ALA A 83 -14.84 -3.41 -2.17
C ALA A 83 -14.04 -4.60 -1.65
N PHE A 84 -14.72 -5.59 -1.08
CA PHE A 84 -14.10 -6.82 -0.61
C PHE A 84 -14.86 -8.06 -1.08
N GLU A 85 -14.16 -9.17 -1.18
CA GLU A 85 -14.70 -10.48 -1.54
C GLU A 85 -14.16 -11.53 -0.58
N PHE A 86 -15.06 -12.34 -0.01
CA PHE A 86 -14.70 -13.48 0.82
C PHE A 86 -14.41 -14.74 0.01
N ASP A 87 -13.67 -15.67 0.58
CA ASP A 87 -13.53 -17.03 0.09
C ASP A 87 -14.88 -17.78 0.20
N LYS A 88 -15.00 -18.98 -0.40
CA LYS A 88 -16.23 -19.78 -0.38
C LYS A 88 -16.77 -20.04 1.03
N LYS A 89 -15.88 -20.25 2.02
CA LYS A 89 -16.28 -20.50 3.41
C LYS A 89 -16.71 -19.22 4.11
N GLY A 90 -15.99 -18.11 3.89
CA GLY A 90 -16.34 -16.79 4.37
C GLY A 90 -17.66 -16.30 3.80
N ALA A 91 -17.88 -16.46 2.48
CA ALA A 91 -19.12 -16.09 1.80
C ALA A 91 -20.35 -16.81 2.40
N LYS A 92 -20.27 -18.13 2.63
CA LYS A 92 -21.35 -18.88 3.30
C LYS A 92 -21.64 -18.37 4.71
N LYS A 93 -20.59 -18.09 5.48
CA LYS A 93 -20.72 -17.56 6.84
C LYS A 93 -21.29 -16.15 6.84
N PHE A 94 -20.83 -15.30 5.90
CA PHE A 94 -21.31 -13.93 5.73
C PHE A 94 -22.79 -13.90 5.32
N ALA A 95 -23.20 -14.76 4.38
CA ALA A 95 -24.58 -14.91 3.99
C ALA A 95 -25.46 -15.27 5.20
N LYS A 96 -25.06 -16.25 6.00
CA LYS A 96 -25.80 -16.62 7.22
C LYS A 96 -25.88 -15.45 8.21
N VAL A 97 -24.75 -14.79 8.49
CA VAL A 97 -24.71 -13.66 9.42
C VAL A 97 -25.62 -12.52 8.95
N THR A 98 -25.61 -12.17 7.67
CA THR A 98 -26.42 -11.07 7.13
C THR A 98 -27.91 -11.45 7.08
N THR A 99 -28.25 -12.72 6.85
CA THR A 99 -29.62 -13.23 6.93
C THR A 99 -30.16 -13.17 8.36
N ASP A 100 -29.39 -13.67 9.32
CA ASP A 100 -29.81 -13.74 10.73
C ASP A 100 -29.89 -12.35 11.40
N ASN A 101 -29.25 -11.34 10.83
CA ASN A 101 -29.11 -9.98 11.42
C ASN A 101 -29.56 -8.87 10.46
N THR A 102 -30.56 -9.14 9.61
CA THR A 102 -31.11 -8.10 8.73
C THR A 102 -31.66 -6.93 9.56
N TYR A 103 -31.49 -5.71 9.06
CA TYR A 103 -31.79 -4.43 9.71
C TYR A 103 -30.94 -4.08 10.93
N GLN A 104 -30.00 -4.93 11.35
CA GLN A 104 -29.02 -4.58 12.38
C GLN A 104 -27.77 -3.93 11.78
N ARG A 105 -26.98 -3.25 12.62
CA ARG A 105 -25.72 -2.60 12.18
C ARG A 105 -24.56 -3.57 12.36
N LEU A 106 -23.77 -3.74 11.29
CA LEU A 106 -22.56 -4.53 11.27
C LEU A 106 -21.36 -3.60 11.53
N ALA A 107 -20.55 -3.88 12.55
CA ALA A 107 -19.33 -3.15 12.82
C ALA A 107 -18.16 -3.84 12.13
N ILE A 108 -17.43 -3.09 11.33
CA ILE A 108 -16.18 -3.51 10.68
C ILE A 108 -15.02 -2.84 11.41
N LEU A 109 -14.22 -3.64 12.10
CA LEU A 109 -13.10 -3.16 12.93
C LEU A 109 -11.77 -3.50 12.30
N LEU A 110 -10.86 -2.53 12.29
CA LEU A 110 -9.46 -2.69 11.95
C LEU A 110 -8.63 -2.32 13.20
N ASP A 111 -7.85 -3.27 13.71
CA ASP A 111 -7.06 -3.08 14.95
C ASP A 111 -7.88 -2.48 16.11
N ASN A 112 -9.08 -3.03 16.34
CA ASN A 112 -10.04 -2.61 17.37
C ASN A 112 -10.66 -1.20 17.18
N LYS A 113 -10.44 -0.53 16.04
CA LYS A 113 -11.12 0.72 15.69
C LYS A 113 -12.19 0.44 14.64
N VAL A 114 -13.37 1.03 14.80
CA VAL A 114 -14.47 0.92 13.83
C VAL A 114 -14.15 1.78 12.61
N ILE A 115 -13.99 1.15 11.46
CA ILE A 115 -13.77 1.84 10.19
C ILE A 115 -15.07 2.07 9.42
N SER A 116 -16.09 1.22 9.67
CA SER A 116 -17.41 1.35 9.08
C SER A 116 -18.45 0.62 9.92
N ALA A 117 -19.67 1.13 9.94
CA ALA A 117 -20.78 0.55 10.70
C ALA A 117 -22.09 0.56 9.89
N PRO A 118 -22.12 -0.10 8.70
CA PRO A 118 -23.31 -0.12 7.85
C PRO A 118 -24.46 -0.89 8.46
N GLN A 119 -25.69 -0.53 8.08
CA GLN A 119 -26.86 -1.33 8.35
C GLN A 119 -27.01 -2.43 7.28
N ILE A 120 -27.28 -3.64 7.71
CA ILE A 120 -27.58 -4.76 6.81
C ILE A 120 -29.02 -4.56 6.31
N ARG A 121 -29.19 -4.19 5.04
CA ARG A 121 -30.51 -3.94 4.45
C ARG A 121 -31.19 -5.22 3.96
N GLU A 122 -30.36 -6.14 3.44
CA GLU A 122 -30.78 -7.42 2.87
C GLU A 122 -29.72 -8.49 3.08
N PRO A 123 -30.05 -9.78 3.00
CA PRO A 123 -29.07 -10.87 3.05
C PRO A 123 -28.06 -10.77 1.90
N ILE A 124 -26.75 -10.83 2.23
CA ILE A 124 -25.65 -10.74 1.25
C ILE A 124 -25.14 -12.14 0.96
N THR A 125 -25.68 -12.78 -0.07
CA THR A 125 -25.37 -14.19 -0.41
C THR A 125 -24.11 -14.34 -1.27
N GLY A 126 -23.71 -13.29 -2.01
CA GLY A 126 -22.55 -13.32 -2.92
C GLY A 126 -21.19 -13.26 -2.23
N GLY A 127 -21.14 -12.99 -0.91
CA GLY A 127 -19.88 -12.88 -0.17
C GLY A 127 -19.05 -11.65 -0.53
N GLN A 128 -19.65 -10.67 -1.19
CA GLN A 128 -19.03 -9.39 -1.55
C GLN A 128 -19.69 -8.26 -0.78
N GLY A 129 -18.95 -7.17 -0.57
CA GLY A 129 -19.50 -5.98 0.07
C GLY A 129 -18.56 -4.79 -0.07
N ASN A 130 -19.06 -3.62 0.30
CA ASN A 130 -18.32 -2.37 0.26
C ASN A 130 -18.17 -1.83 1.68
N ILE A 131 -16.94 -1.46 2.04
CA ILE A 131 -16.64 -0.69 3.24
C ILE A 131 -16.74 0.77 2.87
N SER A 132 -17.77 1.43 3.34
CA SER A 132 -17.98 2.87 3.16
C SER A 132 -17.42 3.65 4.35
N GLY A 133 -16.89 4.84 4.10
CA GLY A 133 -16.34 5.74 5.09
C GLY A 133 -15.98 7.08 4.46
N ASN A 134 -15.32 7.95 5.22
CA ASN A 134 -14.78 9.20 4.72
C ASN A 134 -13.37 8.95 4.14
N PHE A 135 -13.29 8.21 3.02
CA PHE A 135 -12.03 7.83 2.40
C PHE A 135 -11.62 8.81 1.30
N SER A 136 -10.36 9.23 1.31
CA SER A 136 -9.69 9.78 0.13
C SER A 136 -9.25 8.63 -0.80
N PRO A 137 -8.87 8.92 -2.07
CA PRO A 137 -8.31 7.92 -2.98
C PRO A 137 -7.15 7.15 -2.35
N GLU A 138 -6.25 7.87 -1.66
CA GLU A 138 -5.07 7.30 -1.02
C GLU A 138 -5.45 6.40 0.17
N THR A 139 -6.33 6.88 1.06
CA THR A 139 -6.73 6.12 2.25
C THR A 139 -7.54 4.87 1.90
N ALA A 140 -8.37 4.92 0.85
CA ALA A 140 -9.09 3.75 0.35
C ALA A 140 -8.11 2.70 -0.22
N ASN A 141 -7.10 3.16 -0.97
CA ASN A 141 -6.09 2.26 -1.53
C ASN A 141 -5.20 1.65 -0.43
N ASP A 142 -4.75 2.45 0.53
CA ASP A 142 -3.98 1.97 1.69
C ASP A 142 -4.77 0.90 2.47
N LEU A 143 -6.06 1.15 2.74
CA LEU A 143 -6.94 0.19 3.39
C LEU A 143 -7.09 -1.09 2.57
N ALA A 144 -7.28 -1.01 1.26
CA ALA A 144 -7.38 -2.17 0.38
C ALA A 144 -6.08 -3.02 0.40
N VAL A 145 -4.91 -2.38 0.42
CA VAL A 145 -3.60 -3.05 0.56
C VAL A 145 -3.49 -3.75 1.92
N LEU A 146 -3.83 -3.05 3.01
CA LEU A 146 -3.83 -3.62 4.37
C LEU A 146 -4.75 -4.83 4.50
N LEU A 147 -5.96 -4.77 3.92
CA LEU A 147 -6.91 -5.88 3.96
C LEU A 147 -6.42 -7.09 3.18
N ARG A 148 -5.77 -6.89 2.04
CA ARG A 148 -5.13 -7.98 1.27
C ARG A 148 -3.95 -8.57 2.03
N ALA A 149 -3.11 -7.74 2.64
CA ALA A 149 -1.98 -8.19 3.45
C ALA A 149 -2.43 -8.94 4.72
N GLY A 150 -3.49 -8.45 5.38
CA GLY A 150 -4.05 -9.06 6.60
C GLY A 150 -4.76 -10.40 6.38
N SER A 151 -5.08 -10.76 5.12
CA SER A 151 -5.58 -12.09 4.76
C SER A 151 -4.48 -13.16 4.73
N LEU A 152 -3.21 -12.78 4.78
CA LEU A 152 -2.08 -13.72 4.82
C LEU A 152 -1.91 -14.30 6.23
N PRO A 153 -1.79 -15.62 6.37
CA PRO A 153 -1.74 -16.29 7.67
C PRO A 153 -0.42 -16.06 8.44
N ALA A 154 0.56 -15.39 7.85
CA ALA A 154 1.85 -15.10 8.49
C ALA A 154 2.34 -13.69 8.14
N PRO A 155 3.01 -12.99 9.09
CA PRO A 155 3.61 -11.70 8.79
C PRO A 155 4.74 -11.89 7.76
N ILE A 156 4.70 -11.10 6.70
CA ILE A 156 5.77 -11.08 5.70
C ILE A 156 6.96 -10.34 6.31
N LYS A 157 8.08 -11.02 6.49
CA LYS A 157 9.37 -10.38 6.79
C LYS A 157 10.08 -10.14 5.47
N VAL A 158 10.45 -8.89 5.22
CA VAL A 158 11.34 -8.55 4.11
C VAL A 158 12.72 -9.12 4.47
N LEU A 159 13.13 -10.19 3.80
CA LEU A 159 14.40 -10.87 4.05
C LEU A 159 15.55 -10.21 3.29
N GLU A 160 15.28 -9.66 2.13
CA GLU A 160 16.30 -9.02 1.30
C GLU A 160 15.64 -7.89 0.48
N GLU A 161 16.25 -6.73 0.49
CA GLU A 161 15.88 -5.62 -0.36
C GLU A 161 17.06 -5.29 -1.26
N ARG A 162 16.93 -5.58 -2.55
CA ARG A 162 17.87 -5.11 -3.57
C ARG A 162 17.26 -3.90 -4.27
N THR A 163 17.53 -2.74 -3.75
CA THR A 163 17.26 -1.50 -4.46
C THR A 163 18.42 -1.24 -5.39
N VAL A 164 18.24 -1.54 -6.68
CA VAL A 164 19.20 -1.12 -7.71
C VAL A 164 18.97 0.38 -7.90
N GLY A 165 19.66 1.17 -7.08
CA GLY A 165 19.57 2.62 -7.16
C GLY A 165 20.23 3.14 -8.45
N PRO A 166 19.85 4.34 -8.94
CA PRO A 166 20.52 5.02 -10.06
C PRO A 166 22.01 5.25 -9.87
N SER A 167 22.50 5.15 -8.62
CA SER A 167 23.89 5.33 -8.25
C SER A 167 24.86 4.34 -8.91
N LEU A 168 24.46 3.08 -9.13
CA LEU A 168 25.32 2.12 -9.83
C LEU A 168 25.59 2.53 -11.29
N GLY A 169 24.63 3.19 -11.93
CA GLY A 169 24.81 3.76 -13.27
C GLY A 169 25.79 4.95 -13.25
N ILE A 170 25.69 5.82 -12.25
CA ILE A 170 26.54 7.02 -12.12
C ILE A 170 27.97 6.62 -11.82
N ASP A 171 28.21 5.72 -10.87
CA ASP A 171 29.54 5.24 -10.52
C ASP A 171 30.23 4.52 -11.69
N SER A 172 29.46 3.72 -12.45
CA SER A 172 29.98 3.06 -13.66
C SER A 172 30.32 4.05 -14.77
N ILE A 173 29.54 5.10 -14.95
CA ILE A 173 29.80 6.17 -15.92
C ILE A 173 31.04 6.97 -15.50
N GLU A 174 31.21 7.30 -14.22
CA GLU A 174 32.39 7.99 -13.73
C GLU A 174 33.67 7.16 -13.87
N ALA A 175 33.58 5.86 -13.52
CA ALA A 175 34.72 4.95 -13.72
C ALA A 175 35.08 4.82 -15.20
N GLY A 176 34.08 4.72 -16.07
CA GLY A 176 34.27 4.68 -17.53
C GLY A 176 34.91 5.94 -18.07
N LYS A 177 34.49 7.13 -17.63
CA LYS A 177 35.09 8.41 -17.99
C LYS A 177 36.56 8.50 -17.56
N LYS A 178 36.89 8.11 -16.33
CA LYS A 178 38.25 8.08 -15.82
C LYS A 178 39.16 7.14 -16.63
N ALA A 179 38.67 5.92 -16.91
CA ALA A 179 39.40 4.95 -17.72
C ALA A 179 39.68 5.45 -19.15
N LEU A 180 38.69 6.10 -19.77
CA LEU A 180 38.82 6.69 -21.10
C LEU A 180 39.87 7.79 -21.13
N VAL A 181 39.87 8.72 -20.15
CA VAL A 181 40.88 9.81 -20.04
C VAL A 181 42.27 9.24 -19.84
N ILE A 182 42.44 8.27 -18.95
CA ILE A 182 43.74 7.64 -18.69
C ILE A 182 44.22 6.92 -19.94
N GLY A 183 43.38 6.15 -20.62
CA GLY A 183 43.70 5.46 -21.85
C GLY A 183 44.15 6.44 -22.97
N PHE A 184 43.44 7.55 -23.10
CA PHE A 184 43.75 8.58 -24.07
C PHE A 184 45.13 9.24 -23.80
N ILE A 185 45.44 9.58 -22.55
CA ILE A 185 46.75 10.12 -22.17
C ILE A 185 47.85 9.11 -22.46
N LEU A 186 47.65 7.83 -22.15
CA LEU A 186 48.65 6.80 -22.44
C LEU A 186 48.94 6.67 -23.93
N VAL A 187 47.91 6.77 -24.78
CA VAL A 187 48.07 6.74 -26.25
C VAL A 187 48.91 7.93 -26.74
N ILE A 188 48.60 9.14 -26.26
CA ILE A 188 49.38 10.36 -26.61
C ILE A 188 50.85 10.19 -26.19
N VAL A 189 51.11 9.79 -24.95
CA VAL A 189 52.47 9.58 -24.45
C VAL A 189 53.19 8.51 -25.25
N PHE A 190 52.53 7.41 -25.56
CA PHE A 190 53.12 6.35 -26.40
C PHE A 190 53.47 6.85 -27.80
N MET A 191 52.59 7.64 -28.44
CA MET A 191 52.83 8.22 -29.78
C MET A 191 54.03 9.19 -29.79
N ILE A 192 54.14 10.06 -28.79
CA ILE A 192 55.28 10.98 -28.66
C ILE A 192 56.59 10.20 -28.47
N ILE A 193 56.60 9.21 -27.58
CA ILE A 193 57.82 8.43 -27.30
C ILE A 193 58.25 7.62 -28.54
N ARG A 194 57.29 6.96 -29.22
CA ARG A 194 57.59 6.03 -30.33
C ARG A 194 57.88 6.74 -31.64
N TYR A 195 57.14 7.83 -31.94
CA TYR A 195 57.19 8.51 -33.23
C TYR A 195 57.82 9.93 -33.17
N LYS A 196 58.18 10.42 -31.99
CA LYS A 196 58.81 11.73 -31.77
C LYS A 196 58.02 12.88 -32.44
N ALA A 197 58.63 13.66 -33.32
CA ALA A 197 57.99 14.81 -33.97
C ALA A 197 56.74 14.43 -34.82
N PHE A 198 56.74 13.27 -35.47
CA PHE A 198 55.58 12.78 -36.22
C PHE A 198 54.42 12.37 -35.30
N GLY A 199 54.74 11.92 -34.05
CA GLY A 199 53.71 11.59 -33.05
C GLY A 199 52.94 12.84 -32.63
N ILE A 200 53.59 13.98 -32.47
CA ILE A 200 52.91 15.23 -32.12
C ILE A 200 51.90 15.67 -33.20
N VAL A 201 52.26 15.55 -34.47
CA VAL A 201 51.35 15.87 -35.57
C VAL A 201 50.11 14.91 -35.58
N ALA A 202 50.34 13.61 -35.33
CA ALA A 202 49.28 12.62 -35.24
C ALA A 202 48.36 12.89 -34.04
N ASP A 203 48.89 13.26 -32.87
CA ASP A 203 48.10 13.60 -31.69
C ASP A 203 47.23 14.83 -31.93
N PHE A 204 47.73 15.86 -32.62
CA PHE A 204 46.90 16.99 -33.05
C PHE A 204 45.75 16.58 -33.96
N ALA A 205 45.99 15.68 -34.89
CA ALA A 205 44.93 15.16 -35.77
C ALA A 205 43.86 14.40 -35.02
N ILE A 206 44.24 13.57 -34.02
CA ILE A 206 43.32 12.82 -33.18
C ILE A 206 42.46 13.77 -32.33
N ILE A 207 43.09 14.78 -31.70
CA ILE A 207 42.34 15.77 -30.88
C ILE A 207 41.33 16.53 -31.75
N PHE A 208 41.74 16.98 -32.93
CA PHE A 208 40.86 17.70 -33.85
C PHE A 208 39.71 16.84 -34.33
N ASN A 209 39.94 15.56 -34.60
CA ASN A 209 38.90 14.59 -34.97
C ASN A 209 37.87 14.39 -33.84
N ILE A 210 38.33 14.27 -32.58
CA ILE A 210 37.45 14.13 -31.41
C ILE A 210 36.59 15.39 -31.24
N ILE A 211 37.15 16.59 -31.39
CA ILE A 211 36.39 17.85 -31.30
C ILE A 211 35.31 17.90 -32.38
N LEU A 212 35.63 17.53 -33.61
CA LEU A 212 34.66 17.45 -34.71
C LEU A 212 33.54 16.49 -34.42
N LEU A 213 33.87 15.31 -33.88
CA LEU A 213 32.91 14.26 -33.57
C LEU A 213 31.96 14.69 -32.44
N ILE A 214 32.46 15.33 -31.38
CA ILE A 214 31.65 15.89 -30.29
C ILE A 214 30.74 17.02 -30.81
N SER A 215 31.26 17.89 -31.66
CA SER A 215 30.48 18.97 -32.26
C SER A 215 29.33 18.45 -33.12
N MET A 216 29.56 17.36 -33.88
CA MET A 216 28.54 16.72 -34.70
C MET A 216 27.46 15.99 -33.87
N LEU A 217 27.82 15.44 -32.70
CA LEU A 217 26.89 14.81 -31.79
C LEU A 217 26.06 15.82 -30.99
N SER A 218 26.53 17.03 -30.84
CA SER A 218 25.87 18.10 -30.05
C SER A 218 24.94 18.99 -30.88
N ALA A 219 24.95 18.85 -32.21
CA ALA A 219 24.06 19.56 -33.15
C ALA A 219 22.75 18.77 -33.42
#